data_76944fe511e5ee3eecce2559242ca6c2
#
_entry.id   76944fe511e5ee3eecce2559242ca6c2
#
_cell.length_a   1.000
_cell.length_b   1.000
_cell.length_c   1.000
_cell.angle_alpha   90.00
_cell.angle_beta   90.00
_cell.angle_gamma   90.00
#
_symmetry.space_group_name_H-M   'P 1'
#
loop_
_entity.id
_entity.type
_entity.pdbx_description
1 polymer ?
#
loop_
_entity_poly.entity_id
_entity_poly.type
_entity_poly.pdbx_seq_one_letter_code
_entity_poly.pdbx_strand_id
1 'polypeptide(L)'
;SGGTTSVSTNGLVTAGTYNVTATYSGDANFTGSVGTDTQTVNQASTTTAVSSSPDPSVVGETVTFTATVSPVAPGAGTPTGTVTFVATDGVTTVALTGTLSGGTTSVSTNGLVTAGTYNVTATYSGDGNFTASTGTDTQTVVQAATTTAVTTAPDPSGAGAPVTFTATVTPVAPGAGTPSGTVLFVATDGVTTVTLTGTLSGGTTSVTTSGLVTAGAYTVTATYGGDANFLGSTGADTHTVTQGATTTTVTSAPDPSVFGETVTFTAVVAPVAPATGTPTGTVTFVITGGPTLTATLSGGTATATTSAVGVGTSPVTATYSGDTNFLGSSGMDTHTVTQAATTTTVTSAPDPSVFGETVTITAAVAPVSPGSGTVTGTVTFTIDGAGGGTQTATVSGGVATITTSTLEAGPHNVFAIYSGDANFTGSTGTDIHTVSQSATTTTVTSFPDPSNAGDTVAFLAFVQPVAPGSGDPTGTVTFTVTDGVTTVTLTGTVDGDGVAAASSPLATAGVYTVTAVYGGDTNFTGSSDTDTQTVVGA
;
A
#
# COMPACT_ATOMS: atom_id res chain seq x y z
N SER A 1 92.72 -44.06 -77.83
CA SER A 1 92.71 -44.52 -79.18
C SER A 1 91.88 -43.57 -80.07
N GLY A 2 92.39 -43.04 -81.18
CA GLY A 2 91.70 -42.15 -82.12
C GLY A 2 91.78 -40.65 -81.79
N GLY A 3 92.71 -40.20 -80.93
CA GLY A 3 92.97 -38.80 -80.60
C GLY A 3 91.91 -38.03 -79.81
N THR A 4 90.89 -38.73 -79.19
CA THR A 4 89.88 -38.13 -78.37
C THR A 4 89.91 -38.72 -76.96
N THR A 5 89.65 -37.84 -75.98
CA THR A 5 89.38 -38.19 -74.61
C THR A 5 88.16 -37.42 -74.08
N SER A 6 87.43 -38.00 -73.15
CA SER A 6 86.31 -37.35 -72.52
C SER A 6 86.40 -37.52 -71.00
N VAL A 7 86.05 -36.48 -70.25
CA VAL A 7 85.97 -36.46 -68.82
C VAL A 7 84.57 -35.94 -68.44
N SER A 8 83.96 -36.53 -67.50
CA SER A 8 82.66 -36.09 -66.94
C SER A 8 82.85 -35.57 -65.55
N THR A 9 82.15 -34.51 -65.16
CA THR A 9 82.11 -33.95 -63.82
C THR A 9 80.69 -33.56 -63.42
N ASN A 10 80.37 -33.73 -62.14
CA ASN A 10 79.20 -33.14 -61.49
C ASN A 10 79.57 -32.00 -60.54
N GLY A 11 80.86 -31.54 -60.64
CA GLY A 11 81.37 -30.47 -59.76
C GLY A 11 81.08 -29.04 -60.17
N LEU A 12 80.32 -28.82 -61.27
CA LEU A 12 79.90 -27.48 -61.69
C LEU A 12 78.58 -27.17 -60.97
N VAL A 13 78.72 -26.69 -59.70
CA VAL A 13 77.56 -26.54 -58.78
C VAL A 13 77.10 -25.08 -58.67
N THR A 14 77.70 -24.16 -59.38
CA THR A 14 77.31 -22.73 -59.41
C THR A 14 76.83 -22.36 -60.83
N ALA A 15 75.74 -21.68 -60.93
CA ALA A 15 75.25 -21.16 -62.18
C ALA A 15 76.14 -20.04 -62.67
N GLY A 16 76.46 -20.10 -63.96
CA GLY A 16 77.37 -19.14 -64.58
C GLY A 16 78.10 -19.74 -65.77
N THR A 17 79.00 -19.01 -66.38
CA THR A 17 79.85 -19.47 -67.51
C THR A 17 81.17 -19.93 -66.97
N TYR A 18 81.53 -21.16 -67.25
CA TYR A 18 82.81 -21.76 -66.94
C TYR A 18 83.67 -21.80 -68.16
N ASN A 19 84.88 -21.28 -68.09
CA ASN A 19 85.92 -21.47 -69.13
C ASN A 19 86.55 -22.84 -68.96
N VAL A 20 86.37 -23.73 -69.92
CA VAL A 20 86.95 -25.05 -69.94
C VAL A 20 88.23 -24.99 -70.82
N THR A 21 89.36 -25.38 -70.22
CA THR A 21 90.68 -25.46 -70.94
C THR A 21 91.08 -26.91 -70.95
N ALA A 22 91.25 -27.47 -72.17
CA ALA A 22 91.85 -28.78 -72.38
C ALA A 22 93.29 -28.59 -72.89
N THR A 23 94.20 -29.16 -72.09
CA THR A 23 95.68 -29.04 -72.42
C THR A 23 96.18 -30.44 -72.80
N TYR A 24 96.61 -30.57 -74.07
CA TYR A 24 97.37 -31.75 -74.50
C TYR A 24 98.86 -31.47 -74.26
N SER A 25 99.52 -32.25 -73.49
CA SER A 25 100.92 -32.07 -73.10
C SER A 25 101.90 -32.47 -74.19
N GLY A 26 101.42 -33.01 -75.22
CA GLY A 26 102.20 -33.52 -76.31
C GLY A 26 102.70 -34.94 -76.04
N ASP A 27 103.34 -35.59 -77.05
CA ASP A 27 104.05 -36.84 -76.96
C ASP A 27 105.33 -36.83 -77.80
N ALA A 28 105.94 -37.92 -78.08
CA ALA A 28 107.21 -38.00 -78.81
C ALA A 28 107.12 -37.56 -80.27
N ASN A 29 105.92 -37.54 -80.85
CA ASN A 29 105.63 -37.20 -82.27
C ASN A 29 104.81 -35.91 -82.49
N PHE A 30 104.16 -35.40 -81.45
CA PHE A 30 103.26 -34.25 -81.51
C PHE A 30 103.56 -33.24 -80.38
N THR A 31 103.57 -31.97 -80.71
CA THR A 31 103.76 -30.90 -79.76
C THR A 31 102.44 -30.66 -79.00
N GLY A 32 102.58 -30.20 -77.76
CA GLY A 32 101.44 -29.84 -76.88
C GLY A 32 100.59 -28.76 -77.53
N SER A 33 99.36 -28.80 -77.23
CA SER A 33 98.37 -27.84 -77.67
C SER A 33 97.33 -27.56 -76.61
N VAL A 34 96.69 -26.37 -76.69
CA VAL A 34 95.61 -25.97 -75.73
C VAL A 34 94.37 -25.62 -76.55
N GLY A 35 93.25 -26.16 -76.17
CA GLY A 35 91.92 -25.80 -76.67
C GLY A 35 91.09 -25.24 -75.57
N THR A 36 90.27 -24.26 -75.87
CA THR A 36 89.38 -23.63 -74.90
C THR A 36 87.91 -23.74 -75.41
N ASP A 37 87.00 -23.92 -74.44
CA ASP A 37 85.57 -23.92 -74.66
C ASP A 37 84.92 -23.21 -73.51
N THR A 38 83.61 -22.93 -73.58
CA THR A 38 82.76 -22.36 -72.49
C THR A 38 81.58 -23.27 -72.19
N GLN A 39 81.44 -23.65 -70.95
CA GLN A 39 80.30 -24.38 -70.48
C GLN A 39 79.38 -23.41 -69.69
N THR A 40 78.16 -23.24 -70.09
CA THR A 40 77.17 -22.48 -69.35
C THR A 40 76.37 -23.42 -68.45
N VAL A 41 76.37 -23.15 -67.15
CA VAL A 41 75.56 -23.78 -66.16
C VAL A 41 74.36 -22.82 -65.85
N ASN A 42 73.20 -23.21 -66.21
CA ASN A 42 71.99 -22.42 -65.87
C ASN A 42 71.47 -22.68 -64.44
N GLN A 43 70.75 -21.72 -63.88
CA GLN A 43 70.05 -21.95 -62.62
C GLN A 43 69.14 -23.17 -62.74
N ALA A 44 69.14 -24.02 -61.69
CA ALA A 44 68.22 -25.16 -61.63
C ALA A 44 66.80 -24.70 -61.23
N SER A 45 65.82 -25.29 -61.92
CA SER A 45 64.41 -25.10 -61.50
C SER A 45 64.19 -25.69 -60.12
N THR A 46 63.25 -25.09 -59.39
CA THR A 46 62.85 -25.57 -58.06
C THR A 46 61.36 -25.82 -57.99
N THR A 47 60.95 -26.57 -56.96
CA THR A 47 59.59 -26.71 -56.49
C THR A 47 59.52 -26.27 -55.06
N THR A 48 58.44 -25.56 -54.67
CA THR A 48 58.15 -25.21 -53.31
C THR A 48 56.98 -26.00 -52.80
N ALA A 49 57.17 -26.81 -51.79
CA ALA A 49 56.07 -27.43 -51.02
C ALA A 49 55.82 -26.58 -49.76
N VAL A 50 54.57 -26.34 -49.44
CA VAL A 50 54.15 -25.60 -48.26
C VAL A 50 53.17 -26.41 -47.47
N SER A 51 53.19 -26.31 -46.15
CA SER A 51 52.24 -26.90 -45.20
C SER A 51 51.99 -25.96 -44.05
N SER A 52 50.83 -26.05 -43.45
CA SER A 52 50.43 -25.29 -42.26
C SER A 52 50.12 -26.27 -41.08
N SER A 53 50.39 -25.82 -39.83
CA SER A 53 50.12 -26.60 -38.64
C SER A 53 49.94 -25.69 -37.42
N PRO A 54 48.87 -25.93 -36.59
CA PRO A 54 47.79 -26.91 -36.76
C PRO A 54 46.85 -26.54 -37.94
N ASP A 55 46.25 -27.53 -38.58
CA ASP A 55 45.19 -27.36 -39.55
C ASP A 55 44.12 -28.45 -39.30
N PRO A 56 42.87 -28.10 -38.92
CA PRO A 56 42.43 -26.73 -38.69
C PRO A 56 43.00 -26.14 -37.40
N SER A 57 43.15 -24.78 -37.39
CA SER A 57 43.40 -23.99 -36.19
C SER A 57 42.12 -23.30 -35.72
N VAL A 58 42.10 -22.71 -34.51
CA VAL A 58 41.05 -21.82 -34.07
C VAL A 58 41.47 -20.35 -34.26
N VAL A 59 40.50 -19.41 -34.29
CA VAL A 59 40.74 -17.98 -34.41
C VAL A 59 41.79 -17.51 -33.37
N GLY A 60 42.83 -16.83 -33.86
CA GLY A 60 43.93 -16.28 -33.02
C GLY A 60 44.91 -17.31 -32.47
N GLU A 61 44.77 -18.59 -32.81
CA GLU A 61 45.74 -19.62 -32.48
C GLU A 61 47.03 -19.40 -33.30
N THR A 62 48.19 -19.74 -32.74
CA THR A 62 49.46 -19.66 -33.45
C THR A 62 49.58 -20.81 -34.45
N VAL A 63 49.66 -20.44 -35.74
CA VAL A 63 49.86 -21.34 -36.86
C VAL A 63 51.31 -21.19 -37.38
N THR A 64 51.92 -22.31 -37.70
CA THR A 64 53.27 -22.36 -38.28
C THR A 64 53.18 -22.79 -39.76
N PHE A 65 53.65 -21.94 -40.66
CA PHE A 65 53.81 -22.25 -42.09
C PHE A 65 55.23 -22.79 -42.30
N THR A 66 55.35 -23.90 -42.99
CA THR A 66 56.65 -24.50 -43.34
C THR A 66 56.74 -24.66 -44.85
N ALA A 67 57.82 -24.13 -45.44
CA ALA A 67 58.14 -24.32 -46.86
C ALA A 67 59.39 -25.15 -47.03
N THR A 68 59.32 -26.11 -47.94
CA THR A 68 60.48 -26.90 -48.40
C THR A 68 60.69 -26.63 -49.87
N VAL A 69 61.84 -26.09 -50.23
CA VAL A 69 62.27 -25.80 -51.59
C VAL A 69 63.25 -26.89 -52.03
N SER A 70 62.89 -27.57 -53.12
CA SER A 70 63.70 -28.67 -53.64
C SER A 70 64.04 -28.42 -55.13
N PRO A 71 65.30 -28.71 -55.55
CA PRO A 71 65.63 -28.63 -56.96
C PRO A 71 64.92 -29.71 -57.76
N VAL A 72 64.56 -29.36 -59.01
CA VAL A 72 63.99 -30.30 -59.99
C VAL A 72 65.15 -30.95 -60.75
N ALA A 73 65.14 -32.33 -60.78
CA ALA A 73 66.16 -33.05 -61.51
C ALA A 73 66.26 -32.65 -62.98
N PRO A 74 67.45 -32.53 -63.57
CA PRO A 74 68.73 -32.99 -63.06
C PRO A 74 69.49 -32.01 -62.12
N GLY A 75 68.86 -30.88 -61.76
CA GLY A 75 69.43 -29.93 -60.81
C GLY A 75 69.65 -30.57 -59.46
N ALA A 76 70.67 -30.20 -58.79
CA ALA A 76 71.08 -30.71 -57.46
C ALA A 76 71.66 -29.57 -56.62
N GLY A 77 71.72 -29.78 -55.31
CA GLY A 77 72.21 -28.81 -54.32
C GLY A 77 71.12 -28.41 -53.36
N THR A 78 71.45 -27.44 -52.49
CA THR A 78 70.48 -26.95 -51.46
C THR A 78 70.12 -25.49 -51.74
N PRO A 79 68.84 -25.18 -52.07
CA PRO A 79 68.39 -23.81 -52.21
C PRO A 79 68.62 -22.98 -50.93
N THR A 80 68.99 -21.70 -51.16
CA THR A 80 69.23 -20.67 -50.12
C THR A 80 68.35 -19.47 -50.38
N GLY A 81 68.44 -18.42 -49.59
CA GLY A 81 67.64 -17.19 -49.75
C GLY A 81 66.37 -17.22 -48.92
N THR A 82 65.30 -16.63 -49.43
CA THR A 82 64.08 -16.41 -48.66
C THR A 82 62.83 -16.93 -49.33
N VAL A 83 61.86 -17.28 -48.48
CA VAL A 83 60.50 -17.62 -48.87
C VAL A 83 59.53 -16.61 -48.23
N THR A 84 58.72 -15.99 -49.04
CA THR A 84 57.60 -15.14 -48.58
C THR A 84 56.32 -15.96 -48.57
N PHE A 85 55.70 -16.04 -47.36
CA PHE A 85 54.40 -16.65 -47.17
C PHE A 85 53.33 -15.55 -47.17
N VAL A 86 52.27 -15.75 -47.89
CA VAL A 86 51.07 -14.91 -47.86
C VAL A 86 49.88 -15.82 -47.61
N ALA A 87 49.20 -15.60 -46.45
CA ALA A 87 47.95 -16.26 -46.11
C ALA A 87 46.84 -15.25 -46.17
N THR A 88 45.77 -15.51 -46.93
CA THR A 88 44.66 -14.59 -47.11
C THR A 88 43.32 -15.34 -47.27
N ASP A 89 42.27 -14.82 -46.61
CA ASP A 89 40.87 -15.20 -46.80
C ASP A 89 40.07 -14.22 -47.70
N GLY A 90 40.79 -13.22 -48.27
CA GLY A 90 40.21 -12.13 -49.06
C GLY A 90 39.86 -10.89 -48.23
N VAL A 91 39.82 -10.97 -46.92
CA VAL A 91 39.57 -9.89 -45.96
C VAL A 91 40.82 -9.60 -45.14
N THR A 92 41.31 -10.66 -44.47
CA THR A 92 42.56 -10.62 -43.68
C THR A 92 43.73 -11.14 -44.53
N THR A 93 44.84 -10.45 -44.50
CA THR A 93 46.05 -10.90 -45.20
C THR A 93 47.26 -10.82 -44.24
N VAL A 94 47.92 -11.92 -44.06
CA VAL A 94 49.16 -12.06 -43.24
C VAL A 94 50.31 -12.37 -44.18
N ALA A 95 51.37 -11.57 -44.18
CA ALA A 95 52.58 -11.78 -44.95
C ALA A 95 53.80 -11.95 -44.01
N LEU A 96 54.56 -13.02 -44.21
CA LEU A 96 55.73 -13.38 -43.40
C LEU A 96 56.87 -13.79 -44.32
N THR A 97 58.09 -13.59 -43.88
CA THR A 97 59.26 -14.01 -44.67
C THR A 97 60.21 -14.86 -43.78
N GLY A 98 60.57 -15.99 -44.29
CA GLY A 98 61.56 -16.90 -43.67
C GLY A 98 62.79 -17.09 -44.54
N THR A 99 63.92 -17.29 -43.89
CA THR A 99 65.20 -17.59 -44.57
C THR A 99 65.41 -19.10 -44.61
N LEU A 100 65.73 -19.64 -45.79
CA LEU A 100 65.98 -21.05 -45.96
C LEU A 100 67.27 -21.48 -45.21
N SER A 101 67.16 -22.57 -44.47
CA SER A 101 68.28 -23.30 -43.89
C SER A 101 68.07 -24.80 -44.23
N GLY A 102 69.08 -25.36 -44.98
CA GLY A 102 68.89 -26.71 -45.48
C GLY A 102 67.72 -26.94 -46.44
N GLY A 103 67.33 -25.91 -47.18
CA GLY A 103 66.23 -25.98 -48.13
C GLY A 103 64.85 -25.84 -47.51
N THR A 104 64.75 -25.60 -46.19
CA THR A 104 63.50 -25.49 -45.45
C THR A 104 63.46 -24.22 -44.61
N THR A 105 62.29 -23.63 -44.45
CA THR A 105 62.04 -22.52 -43.51
C THR A 105 60.66 -22.64 -42.91
N SER A 106 60.52 -22.19 -41.64
CA SER A 106 59.26 -22.10 -40.95
C SER A 106 59.05 -20.74 -40.33
N VAL A 107 57.81 -20.24 -40.37
CA VAL A 107 57.39 -18.98 -39.73
C VAL A 107 56.09 -19.19 -39.02
N SER A 108 55.90 -18.51 -37.88
CA SER A 108 54.65 -18.64 -37.08
C SER A 108 53.93 -17.32 -36.98
N THR A 109 52.61 -17.40 -36.92
CA THR A 109 51.71 -16.24 -36.75
C THR A 109 50.48 -16.61 -35.93
N ASN A 110 49.93 -15.66 -35.14
CA ASN A 110 48.63 -15.70 -34.54
C ASN A 110 47.68 -14.66 -35.21
N GLY A 111 48.07 -14.13 -36.41
CA GLY A 111 47.33 -13.10 -37.13
C GLY A 111 46.16 -13.63 -37.94
N LEU A 112 45.83 -14.93 -37.89
CA LEU A 112 44.65 -15.50 -38.55
C LEU A 112 43.47 -15.30 -37.62
N VAL A 113 42.82 -14.11 -37.67
CA VAL A 113 41.83 -13.61 -36.71
C VAL A 113 40.41 -13.70 -37.21
N THR A 114 40.19 -14.24 -38.41
CA THR A 114 38.86 -14.52 -38.98
C THR A 114 38.67 -16.01 -39.22
N ALA A 115 37.52 -16.56 -38.81
CA ALA A 115 37.16 -17.94 -39.14
C ALA A 115 36.87 -18.05 -40.62
N GLY A 116 37.43 -19.05 -41.27
CA GLY A 116 37.31 -19.26 -42.70
C GLY A 116 38.47 -20.04 -43.29
N THR A 117 38.57 -20.12 -44.63
CA THR A 117 39.69 -20.75 -45.33
C THR A 117 40.66 -19.71 -45.86
N TYR A 118 41.90 -19.80 -45.43
CA TYR A 118 42.98 -18.97 -45.91
C TYR A 118 43.73 -19.69 -47.02
N ASN A 119 43.90 -19.07 -48.20
CA ASN A 119 44.80 -19.52 -49.23
C ASN A 119 46.22 -19.11 -48.85
N VAL A 120 47.11 -20.08 -48.71
CA VAL A 120 48.50 -19.87 -48.34
C VAL A 120 49.37 -20.04 -49.59
N THR A 121 50.10 -18.99 -49.92
CA THR A 121 51.06 -19.00 -51.02
C THR A 121 52.48 -18.80 -50.46
N ALA A 122 53.40 -19.74 -50.73
CA ALA A 122 54.80 -19.61 -50.39
C ALA A 122 55.60 -19.35 -51.66
N THR A 123 56.21 -18.20 -51.78
CA THR A 123 57.03 -17.77 -52.92
C THR A 123 58.51 -17.76 -52.56
N TYR A 124 59.23 -18.67 -53.14
CA TYR A 124 60.70 -18.70 -53.08
C TYR A 124 61.24 -17.66 -54.10
N SER A 125 62.11 -16.78 -53.67
CA SER A 125 62.66 -15.71 -54.48
C SER A 125 63.71 -16.17 -55.49
N GLY A 126 64.17 -17.41 -55.40
CA GLY A 126 65.39 -17.86 -56.07
C GLY A 126 66.65 -17.40 -55.36
N ASP A 127 67.81 -17.97 -55.84
CA ASP A 127 69.17 -17.53 -55.45
C ASP A 127 70.10 -17.55 -56.65
N GLY A 128 71.41 -17.48 -56.43
CA GLY A 128 72.39 -17.46 -57.52
C GLY A 128 72.38 -18.73 -58.40
N ASN A 129 71.91 -19.89 -57.86
CA ASN A 129 71.93 -21.22 -58.50
C ASN A 129 70.56 -21.80 -58.83
N PHE A 130 69.52 -21.21 -58.24
CA PHE A 130 68.19 -21.76 -58.30
C PHE A 130 67.16 -20.67 -58.74
N THR A 131 66.23 -21.06 -59.59
CA THR A 131 65.14 -20.17 -60.00
C THR A 131 64.06 -20.09 -58.92
N ALA A 132 63.28 -19.01 -58.96
CA ALA A 132 62.10 -18.84 -58.10
C ALA A 132 61.03 -19.91 -58.39
N SER A 133 60.25 -20.27 -57.33
CA SER A 133 59.13 -21.18 -57.43
C SER A 133 58.07 -20.83 -56.41
N THR A 134 56.82 -21.28 -56.63
CA THR A 134 55.67 -21.01 -55.77
C THR A 134 55.00 -22.32 -55.37
N GLY A 135 54.61 -22.46 -54.12
CA GLY A 135 53.78 -23.51 -53.61
C GLY A 135 52.51 -22.93 -52.97
N THR A 136 51.48 -23.71 -52.93
CA THR A 136 50.18 -23.30 -52.35
C THR A 136 49.69 -24.36 -51.35
N ASP A 137 48.98 -23.88 -50.32
CA ASP A 137 48.32 -24.69 -49.30
C ASP A 137 47.01 -24.01 -48.92
N THR A 138 46.20 -24.65 -48.13
CA THR A 138 44.99 -24.06 -47.55
C THR A 138 45.00 -24.28 -46.05
N GLN A 139 44.82 -23.19 -45.27
CA GLN A 139 44.68 -23.23 -43.84
C GLN A 139 43.24 -23.00 -43.45
N THR A 140 42.60 -23.94 -42.75
CA THR A 140 41.26 -23.78 -42.21
C THR A 140 41.34 -23.21 -40.82
N VAL A 141 40.63 -22.07 -40.60
CA VAL A 141 40.49 -21.43 -39.28
C VAL A 141 39.02 -21.61 -38.84
N VAL A 142 38.77 -22.25 -37.70
CA VAL A 142 37.45 -22.45 -37.15
C VAL A 142 37.18 -21.47 -36.01
N GLN A 143 35.89 -21.24 -35.68
CA GLN A 143 35.52 -20.42 -34.53
C GLN A 143 36.19 -20.90 -33.23
N ALA A 144 36.68 -19.96 -32.42
CA ALA A 144 37.23 -20.27 -31.11
C ALA A 144 36.09 -20.49 -30.09
N ALA A 145 36.25 -21.47 -29.22
CA ALA A 145 35.35 -21.63 -28.08
C ALA A 145 35.48 -20.45 -27.11
N THR A 146 34.38 -20.15 -26.37
CA THR A 146 34.35 -19.09 -25.36
C THR A 146 33.85 -19.61 -24.02
N THR A 147 34.12 -18.83 -22.98
CA THR A 147 33.45 -18.94 -21.67
C THR A 147 32.77 -17.62 -21.36
N THR A 148 31.59 -17.70 -20.76
CA THR A 148 30.86 -16.53 -20.25
C THR A 148 30.88 -16.56 -18.73
N ALA A 149 31.40 -15.52 -18.08
CA ALA A 149 31.23 -15.29 -16.66
C ALA A 149 30.16 -14.22 -16.47
N VAL A 150 29.30 -14.38 -15.46
CA VAL A 150 28.29 -13.38 -15.09
C VAL A 150 28.41 -13.06 -13.62
N THR A 151 28.17 -11.79 -13.27
CA THR A 151 28.14 -11.29 -11.90
C THR A 151 27.01 -10.29 -11.74
N THR A 152 26.50 -10.16 -10.52
CA THR A 152 25.43 -9.22 -10.16
C THR A 152 25.87 -8.29 -9.05
N ALA A 153 25.44 -7.02 -9.11
CA ALA A 153 25.78 -6.03 -8.09
C ALA A 153 24.68 -4.95 -7.97
N PRO A 154 24.32 -4.53 -6.73
CA PRO A 154 24.71 -5.11 -5.46
C PRO A 154 24.10 -6.51 -5.25
N ASP A 155 24.75 -7.39 -4.51
CA ASP A 155 24.23 -8.66 -4.07
C ASP A 155 24.55 -8.84 -2.57
N PRO A 156 23.53 -8.97 -1.67
CA PRO A 156 22.09 -8.95 -1.95
C PRO A 156 21.57 -7.56 -2.31
N SER A 157 20.38 -7.53 -2.96
CA SER A 157 19.61 -6.30 -3.20
C SER A 157 18.27 -6.33 -2.48
N GLY A 158 17.64 -5.17 -2.23
CA GLY A 158 16.24 -5.10 -1.79
C GLY A 158 15.27 -5.32 -2.94
N ALA A 159 14.06 -5.77 -2.65
CA ALA A 159 13.01 -5.98 -3.66
C ALA A 159 12.76 -4.72 -4.50
N GLY A 160 12.87 -4.83 -5.84
CA GLY A 160 12.72 -3.73 -6.77
C GLY A 160 13.86 -2.71 -6.79
N ALA A 161 14.95 -2.92 -6.05
CA ALA A 161 16.15 -2.08 -6.12
C ALA A 161 16.89 -2.30 -7.46
N PRO A 162 17.59 -1.28 -7.98
CA PRO A 162 18.42 -1.44 -9.19
C PRO A 162 19.54 -2.46 -8.99
N VAL A 163 19.64 -3.43 -9.90
CA VAL A 163 20.70 -4.44 -9.94
C VAL A 163 21.36 -4.41 -11.30
N THR A 164 22.68 -4.38 -11.35
CA THR A 164 23.48 -4.43 -12.58
C THR A 164 23.99 -5.86 -12.81
N PHE A 165 23.68 -6.44 -13.95
CA PHE A 165 24.23 -7.70 -14.44
C PHE A 165 25.41 -7.40 -15.35
N THR A 166 26.55 -8.01 -15.10
CA THR A 166 27.75 -7.86 -15.94
C THR A 166 28.17 -9.23 -16.45
N ALA A 167 28.31 -9.36 -17.77
CA ALA A 167 28.86 -10.55 -18.42
C ALA A 167 30.21 -10.25 -19.06
N THR A 168 31.16 -11.16 -18.87
CA THR A 168 32.45 -11.16 -19.54
C THR A 168 32.59 -12.43 -20.34
N VAL A 169 32.80 -12.29 -21.66
CA VAL A 169 33.00 -13.39 -22.60
C VAL A 169 34.48 -13.44 -22.99
N THR A 170 35.11 -14.58 -22.73
CA THR A 170 36.57 -14.77 -22.94
C THR A 170 36.81 -15.97 -23.86
N PRO A 171 37.70 -15.87 -24.88
CA PRO A 171 38.08 -17.04 -25.65
C PRO A 171 38.78 -18.07 -24.79
N VAL A 172 38.56 -19.35 -25.11
CA VAL A 172 39.27 -20.48 -24.48
C VAL A 172 40.54 -20.73 -25.26
N ALA A 173 41.69 -20.74 -24.58
CA ALA A 173 42.97 -21.07 -25.22
C ALA A 173 42.91 -22.41 -25.96
N PRO A 174 43.58 -22.55 -27.15
CA PRO A 174 44.53 -21.61 -27.76
C PRO A 174 43.89 -20.45 -28.53
N GLY A 175 42.54 -20.37 -28.61
CA GLY A 175 41.85 -19.26 -29.24
C GLY A 175 42.14 -17.94 -28.56
N ALA A 176 42.19 -16.87 -29.36
CA ALA A 176 42.44 -15.51 -28.88
C ALA A 176 41.68 -14.47 -29.70
N GLY A 177 41.56 -13.26 -29.14
CA GLY A 177 40.81 -12.15 -29.74
C GLY A 177 39.73 -11.62 -28.82
N THR A 178 38.84 -10.78 -29.35
CA THR A 178 37.81 -10.12 -28.56
C THR A 178 36.43 -10.48 -29.12
N PRO A 179 35.62 -11.26 -28.39
CA PRO A 179 34.23 -11.56 -28.77
C PRO A 179 33.39 -10.30 -28.91
N SER A 180 32.49 -10.31 -29.90
CA SER A 180 31.55 -9.24 -30.24
C SER A 180 30.10 -9.75 -30.21
N GLY A 181 29.14 -8.88 -30.55
CA GLY A 181 27.73 -9.28 -30.58
C GLY A 181 26.99 -9.00 -29.27
N THR A 182 26.06 -9.89 -28.89
CA THR A 182 25.16 -9.64 -27.75
C THR A 182 25.13 -10.78 -26.75
N VAL A 183 24.84 -10.44 -25.50
CA VAL A 183 24.58 -11.41 -24.40
C VAL A 183 23.13 -11.23 -23.95
N LEU A 184 22.39 -12.34 -23.89
CA LEU A 184 21.07 -12.41 -23.32
C LEU A 184 21.17 -12.80 -21.83
N PHE A 185 20.66 -11.94 -20.95
CA PHE A 185 20.53 -12.21 -19.53
C PHE A 185 19.10 -12.65 -19.23
N VAL A 186 18.96 -13.70 -18.46
CA VAL A 186 17.69 -14.19 -17.91
C VAL A 186 17.86 -14.38 -16.42
N ALA A 187 17.11 -13.63 -15.62
CA ALA A 187 17.05 -13.76 -14.17
C ALA A 187 15.68 -14.30 -13.78
N THR A 188 15.62 -15.40 -13.04
CA THR A 188 14.34 -16.02 -12.64
C THR A 188 14.43 -16.65 -11.26
N ASP A 189 13.34 -16.50 -10.47
CA ASP A 189 13.07 -17.19 -9.20
C ASP A 189 12.06 -18.35 -9.38
N GLY A 190 11.69 -18.65 -10.65
CA GLY A 190 10.67 -19.65 -10.99
C GLY A 190 9.25 -19.06 -11.10
N VAL A 191 9.03 -17.84 -10.64
CA VAL A 191 7.76 -17.10 -10.72
C VAL A 191 7.92 -15.84 -11.57
N THR A 192 8.88 -15.02 -11.21
CA THR A 192 9.26 -13.81 -11.94
C THR A 192 10.42 -14.11 -12.87
N THR A 193 10.33 -13.63 -14.11
CA THR A 193 11.42 -13.75 -15.09
C THR A 193 11.71 -12.37 -15.68
N VAL A 194 12.95 -11.94 -15.58
CA VAL A 194 13.45 -10.70 -16.19
C VAL A 194 14.42 -11.06 -17.30
N THR A 195 14.23 -10.49 -18.49
CA THR A 195 15.06 -10.76 -19.66
C THR A 195 15.62 -9.43 -20.17
N LEU A 196 16.94 -9.37 -20.36
CA LEU A 196 17.67 -8.20 -20.80
C LEU A 196 18.70 -8.60 -21.85
N THR A 197 19.07 -7.67 -22.73
CA THR A 197 20.12 -7.91 -23.72
C THR A 197 21.15 -6.79 -23.65
N GLY A 198 22.42 -7.16 -23.59
CA GLY A 198 23.54 -6.24 -23.62
C GLY A 198 24.43 -6.47 -24.82
N THR A 199 25.03 -5.43 -25.40
CA THR A 199 25.99 -5.50 -26.50
C THR A 199 27.41 -5.53 -25.93
N LEU A 200 28.22 -6.48 -26.38
CA LEU A 200 29.62 -6.59 -25.97
C LEU A 200 30.46 -5.41 -26.49
N SER A 201 31.26 -4.85 -25.60
CA SER A 201 32.32 -3.90 -25.91
C SER A 201 33.59 -4.33 -25.19
N GLY A 202 34.64 -4.67 -25.94
CA GLY A 202 35.85 -5.24 -25.35
C GLY A 202 35.65 -6.59 -24.63
N GLY A 203 34.70 -7.42 -25.12
CA GLY A 203 34.38 -8.71 -24.53
C GLY A 203 33.50 -8.64 -23.27
N THR A 204 33.04 -7.43 -22.85
CA THR A 204 32.22 -7.24 -21.64
C THR A 204 30.95 -6.46 -21.95
N THR A 205 29.87 -6.72 -21.22
CA THR A 205 28.64 -5.93 -21.26
C THR A 205 28.01 -5.86 -19.89
N SER A 206 27.29 -4.74 -19.62
CA SER A 206 26.55 -4.55 -18.38
C SER A 206 25.16 -3.98 -18.69
N VAL A 207 24.14 -4.48 -17.97
CA VAL A 207 22.77 -3.99 -18.05
C VAL A 207 22.19 -3.88 -16.64
N THR A 208 21.31 -2.88 -16.44
CA THR A 208 20.71 -2.63 -15.12
C THR A 208 19.21 -2.85 -15.17
N THR A 209 18.63 -3.43 -14.13
CA THR A 209 17.21 -3.64 -13.97
C THR A 209 16.74 -3.34 -12.56
N SER A 210 15.49 -2.90 -12.41
CA SER A 210 14.73 -2.86 -11.14
C SER A 210 13.60 -3.90 -11.15
N GLY A 211 13.63 -4.85 -12.06
CA GLY A 211 12.57 -5.84 -12.25
C GLY A 211 12.61 -7.02 -11.27
N LEU A 212 13.61 -7.12 -10.39
CA LEU A 212 13.69 -8.16 -9.37
C LEU A 212 12.85 -7.73 -8.16
N VAL A 213 11.54 -7.95 -8.23
CA VAL A 213 10.56 -7.42 -7.27
C VAL A 213 10.12 -8.43 -6.21
N THR A 214 10.48 -9.71 -6.36
CA THR A 214 10.14 -10.78 -5.41
C THR A 214 11.36 -11.08 -4.54
N ALA A 215 11.19 -11.08 -3.23
CA ALA A 215 12.26 -11.48 -2.32
C ALA A 215 12.50 -13.00 -2.44
N GLY A 216 13.76 -13.38 -2.58
CA GLY A 216 14.17 -14.76 -2.80
C GLY A 216 15.49 -14.86 -3.58
N ALA A 217 15.86 -16.07 -3.97
CA ALA A 217 17.04 -16.32 -4.78
C ALA A 217 16.65 -16.37 -6.27
N TYR A 218 17.33 -15.60 -7.08
CA TYR A 218 17.22 -15.62 -8.54
C TYR A 218 18.42 -16.37 -9.15
N THR A 219 18.15 -17.27 -10.09
CA THR A 219 19.18 -17.79 -10.99
C THR A 219 19.33 -16.81 -12.14
N VAL A 220 20.56 -16.28 -12.32
CA VAL A 220 20.91 -15.37 -13.40
C VAL A 220 21.73 -16.11 -14.42
N THR A 221 21.24 -16.26 -15.64
CA THR A 221 21.92 -16.92 -16.76
C THR A 221 22.28 -15.86 -17.80
N ALA A 222 23.53 -15.84 -18.23
CA ALA A 222 24.03 -15.01 -19.32
C ALA A 222 24.40 -15.90 -20.52
N THR A 223 23.72 -15.74 -21.63
CA THR A 223 23.94 -16.52 -22.85
C THR A 223 24.52 -15.63 -23.94
N TYR A 224 25.75 -15.92 -24.31
CA TYR A 224 26.39 -15.37 -25.50
C TYR A 224 26.03 -16.24 -26.70
N GLY A 225 25.47 -15.66 -27.75
CA GLY A 225 25.05 -16.38 -28.96
C GLY A 225 26.17 -16.74 -29.93
N GLY A 226 27.40 -16.24 -29.67
CA GLY A 226 28.51 -16.32 -30.61
C GLY A 226 28.51 -15.17 -31.61
N ASP A 227 29.59 -15.12 -32.41
CA ASP A 227 29.73 -14.24 -33.57
C ASP A 227 30.41 -14.98 -34.75
N ALA A 228 30.89 -14.28 -35.75
CA ALA A 228 31.55 -14.90 -36.91
C ALA A 228 32.83 -15.71 -36.53
N ASN A 229 33.52 -15.31 -35.45
CA ASN A 229 34.81 -15.82 -35.04
C ASN A 229 34.78 -16.65 -33.74
N PHE A 230 33.70 -16.55 -32.98
CA PHE A 230 33.61 -17.13 -31.64
C PHE A 230 32.31 -17.93 -31.47
N LEU A 231 32.41 -19.11 -30.89
CA LEU A 231 31.28 -19.94 -30.51
C LEU A 231 30.54 -19.34 -29.32
N GLY A 232 29.22 -19.63 -29.24
CA GLY A 232 28.41 -19.26 -28.10
C GLY A 232 28.80 -19.99 -26.82
N SER A 233 28.49 -19.36 -25.68
CA SER A 233 28.70 -19.91 -24.35
C SER A 233 27.69 -19.37 -23.36
N THR A 234 27.53 -20.06 -22.22
CA THR A 234 26.60 -19.69 -21.15
C THR A 234 27.33 -19.66 -19.82
N GLY A 235 27.03 -18.64 -19.02
CA GLY A 235 27.43 -18.51 -17.64
C GLY A 235 26.21 -18.39 -16.73
N ALA A 236 26.35 -18.74 -15.46
CA ALA A 236 25.30 -18.59 -14.46
C ALA A 236 25.85 -18.03 -13.16
N ASP A 237 25.00 -17.27 -12.45
CA ASP A 237 25.23 -16.70 -11.13
C ASP A 237 23.94 -16.81 -10.32
N THR A 238 24.01 -16.61 -9.01
CA THR A 238 22.84 -16.51 -8.14
C THR A 238 22.79 -15.14 -7.53
N HIS A 239 21.60 -14.50 -7.57
CA HIS A 239 21.37 -13.21 -6.96
C HIS A 239 20.32 -13.32 -5.86
N THR A 240 20.59 -12.72 -4.69
CA THR A 240 19.68 -12.74 -3.55
C THR A 240 18.93 -11.42 -3.45
N VAL A 241 17.60 -11.49 -3.53
CA VAL A 241 16.71 -10.34 -3.26
C VAL A 241 16.18 -10.48 -1.83
N THR A 242 16.41 -9.47 -1.00
CA THR A 242 15.89 -9.39 0.37
C THR A 242 14.61 -8.58 0.41
N GLN A 243 13.80 -8.76 1.48
CA GLN A 243 12.65 -7.91 1.72
C GLN A 243 13.07 -6.44 1.84
N GLY A 244 12.33 -5.56 1.18
CA GLY A 244 12.51 -4.12 1.26
C GLY A 244 12.01 -3.56 2.60
N ALA A 245 12.72 -2.59 3.18
CA ALA A 245 12.22 -1.86 4.35
C ALA A 245 11.01 -1.01 3.99
N THR A 246 10.10 -0.78 4.95
CA THR A 246 8.93 0.09 4.80
C THR A 246 8.84 1.12 5.91
N THR A 247 8.05 2.15 5.66
CA THR A 247 7.57 3.09 6.67
C THR A 247 6.05 3.03 6.72
N THR A 248 5.48 3.16 7.92
CA THR A 248 4.04 3.30 8.13
C THR A 248 3.75 4.67 8.72
N THR A 249 2.85 5.43 8.12
CA THR A 249 2.26 6.63 8.71
C THR A 249 0.80 6.36 9.02
N VAL A 250 0.26 6.94 10.09
CA VAL A 250 -1.14 6.80 10.46
C VAL A 250 -1.73 8.17 10.73
N THR A 251 -3.00 8.34 10.37
CA THR A 251 -3.80 9.54 10.62
C THR A 251 -5.22 9.15 11.00
N SER A 252 -5.91 10.00 11.71
CA SER A 252 -7.31 9.84 12.09
C SER A 252 -8.16 11.01 11.59
N ALA A 253 -9.41 10.75 11.19
CA ALA A 253 -10.33 11.80 10.76
C ALA A 253 -11.79 11.40 11.04
N PRO A 254 -12.62 12.33 11.57
CA PRO A 254 -12.25 13.68 12.03
C PRO A 254 -11.35 13.63 13.29
N ASP A 255 -10.49 14.64 13.48
CA ASP A 255 -9.71 14.82 14.70
C ASP A 255 -9.65 16.32 15.05
N PRO A 256 -10.21 16.74 16.21
CA PRO A 256 -10.95 15.93 17.16
C PRO A 256 -12.29 15.45 16.62
N SER A 257 -12.77 14.31 17.14
CA SER A 257 -14.14 13.83 16.96
C SER A 257 -14.97 14.10 18.22
N VAL A 258 -16.30 13.90 18.14
CA VAL A 258 -17.17 13.86 19.32
C VAL A 258 -17.50 12.41 19.70
N PHE A 259 -17.85 12.15 20.95
CA PHE A 259 -18.19 10.80 21.43
C PHE A 259 -19.28 10.16 20.58
N GLY A 260 -19.05 8.92 20.15
CA GLY A 260 -19.95 8.15 19.32
C GLY A 260 -19.93 8.51 17.83
N GLU A 261 -19.15 9.52 17.42
CA GLU A 261 -18.89 9.81 16.00
C GLU A 261 -17.99 8.76 15.38
N THR A 262 -18.26 8.41 14.12
CA THR A 262 -17.41 7.46 13.39
C THR A 262 -16.10 8.11 12.97
N VAL A 263 -14.99 7.55 13.44
CA VAL A 263 -13.63 7.96 13.09
C VAL A 263 -13.05 6.98 12.10
N THR A 264 -12.39 7.49 11.07
CA THR A 264 -11.62 6.72 10.09
C THR A 264 -10.13 6.83 10.42
N PHE A 265 -9.48 5.72 10.69
CA PHE A 265 -8.04 5.60 10.81
C PHE A 265 -7.46 5.16 9.46
N THR A 266 -6.48 5.90 8.97
CA THR A 266 -5.82 5.64 7.69
C THR A 266 -4.34 5.39 7.93
N ALA A 267 -3.83 4.25 7.50
CA ALA A 267 -2.41 3.94 7.47
C ALA A 267 -1.92 3.92 6.04
N VAL A 268 -0.79 4.59 5.79
CA VAL A 268 -0.07 4.54 4.51
C VAL A 268 1.26 3.85 4.75
N VAL A 269 1.49 2.75 4.02
CA VAL A 269 2.72 1.97 4.05
C VAL A 269 3.46 2.20 2.75
N ALA A 270 4.68 2.69 2.85
CA ALA A 270 5.52 3.02 1.69
C ALA A 270 6.89 2.32 1.79
N PRO A 271 7.46 1.83 0.67
CA PRO A 271 8.81 1.29 0.67
C PRO A 271 9.83 2.39 0.91
N VAL A 272 10.93 2.03 1.59
CA VAL A 272 12.09 2.89 1.79
C VAL A 272 13.08 2.63 0.66
N ALA A 273 13.50 3.70 -0.04
CA ALA A 273 14.48 3.58 -1.12
C ALA A 273 15.76 2.84 -0.63
N PRO A 274 16.38 1.97 -1.46
CA PRO A 274 16.15 1.77 -2.89
C PRO A 274 15.03 0.80 -3.25
N ALA A 275 14.32 0.19 -2.27
CA ALA A 275 13.21 -0.70 -2.54
C ALA A 275 12.07 0.02 -3.27
N THR A 276 11.44 -0.68 -4.20
CA THR A 276 10.30 -0.18 -4.99
C THR A 276 9.18 -1.21 -5.02
N GLY A 277 7.99 -0.78 -5.41
CA GLY A 277 6.81 -1.64 -5.45
C GLY A 277 5.73 -1.18 -4.48
N THR A 278 4.66 -1.93 -4.36
CA THR A 278 3.51 -1.61 -3.51
C THR A 278 3.37 -2.68 -2.43
N PRO A 279 3.52 -2.33 -1.14
CA PRO A 279 3.27 -3.24 -0.04
C PRO A 279 1.84 -3.77 -0.03
N THR A 280 1.68 -5.06 0.32
CA THR A 280 0.42 -5.78 0.43
C THR A 280 0.25 -6.34 1.85
N GLY A 281 -0.80 -7.12 2.09
CA GLY A 281 -1.04 -7.71 3.42
C GLY A 281 -1.93 -6.86 4.30
N THR A 282 -1.65 -6.76 5.61
CA THR A 282 -2.57 -6.16 6.59
C THR A 282 -1.88 -5.18 7.52
N VAL A 283 -2.66 -4.19 7.97
CA VAL A 283 -2.29 -3.27 9.05
C VAL A 283 -3.23 -3.49 10.23
N THR A 284 -2.66 -3.59 11.42
CA THR A 284 -3.39 -3.62 12.68
C THR A 284 -3.29 -2.27 13.36
N PHE A 285 -4.45 -1.66 13.66
CA PHE A 285 -4.57 -0.42 14.43
C PHE A 285 -4.89 -0.78 15.87
N VAL A 286 -4.06 -0.38 16.81
CA VAL A 286 -4.28 -0.50 18.24
C VAL A 286 -4.56 0.89 18.79
N ILE A 287 -5.79 1.10 19.29
CA ILE A 287 -6.23 2.37 19.89
C ILE A 287 -6.21 2.16 21.40
N THR A 288 -5.39 2.90 22.11
CA THR A 288 -5.30 2.79 23.57
C THR A 288 -6.63 3.17 24.23
N GLY A 289 -7.22 2.25 24.98
CA GLY A 289 -8.56 2.45 25.58
C GLY A 289 -9.73 2.29 24.60
N GLY A 290 -9.46 1.84 23.39
CA GLY A 290 -10.43 1.56 22.34
C GLY A 290 -10.26 0.17 21.72
N PRO A 291 -10.91 -0.11 20.59
CA PRO A 291 -10.81 -1.39 19.91
C PRO A 291 -9.48 -1.57 19.17
N THR A 292 -9.12 -2.83 18.93
CA THR A 292 -8.11 -3.19 17.94
C THR A 292 -8.80 -3.50 16.61
N LEU A 293 -8.33 -2.86 15.53
CA LEU A 293 -8.91 -2.99 14.19
C LEU A 293 -7.86 -3.54 13.24
N THR A 294 -8.28 -4.28 12.22
CA THR A 294 -7.39 -4.80 11.17
C THR A 294 -7.98 -4.48 9.81
N ALA A 295 -7.13 -4.02 8.90
CA ALA A 295 -7.52 -3.72 7.52
C ALA A 295 -6.46 -4.20 6.54
N THR A 296 -6.90 -4.60 5.34
CA THR A 296 -6.01 -5.00 4.24
C THR A 296 -5.50 -3.78 3.49
N LEU A 297 -4.24 -3.83 3.06
CA LEU A 297 -3.65 -2.81 2.19
C LEU A 297 -4.23 -2.90 0.78
N SER A 298 -4.59 -1.76 0.24
CA SER A 298 -4.95 -1.56 -1.17
C SER A 298 -4.18 -0.33 -1.69
N GLY A 299 -3.30 -0.54 -2.66
CA GLY A 299 -2.44 0.53 -3.16
C GLY A 299 -1.53 1.15 -2.10
N GLY A 300 -1.07 0.35 -1.10
CA GLY A 300 -0.24 0.83 0.00
C GLY A 300 -1.01 1.56 1.11
N THR A 301 -2.35 1.60 1.06
CA THR A 301 -3.19 2.27 2.06
C THR A 301 -4.16 1.26 2.70
N ALA A 302 -4.32 1.34 4.01
CA ALA A 302 -5.30 0.58 4.78
C ALA A 302 -6.17 1.54 5.59
N THR A 303 -7.50 1.32 5.61
CA THR A 303 -8.45 2.13 6.36
C THR A 303 -9.32 1.26 7.25
N ALA A 304 -9.58 1.72 8.46
CA ALA A 304 -10.50 1.09 9.39
C ALA A 304 -11.33 2.16 10.10
N THR A 305 -12.58 1.85 10.42
CA THR A 305 -13.51 2.79 11.05
C THR A 305 -14.04 2.25 12.37
N THR A 306 -14.26 3.14 13.32
CA THR A 306 -14.95 2.82 14.57
C THR A 306 -15.57 4.08 15.17
N SER A 307 -16.65 3.89 15.94
CA SER A 307 -17.23 4.92 16.81
C SER A 307 -17.00 4.62 18.31
N ALA A 308 -16.24 3.58 18.61
CA ALA A 308 -16.07 3.07 19.97
C ALA A 308 -14.80 3.59 20.65
N VAL A 309 -14.44 4.87 20.40
CA VAL A 309 -13.34 5.53 21.11
C VAL A 309 -13.92 6.39 22.21
N GLY A 310 -13.40 6.25 23.43
CA GLY A 310 -13.83 7.02 24.60
C GLY A 310 -13.36 8.47 24.59
N VAL A 311 -14.03 9.33 25.35
CA VAL A 311 -13.64 10.74 25.53
C VAL A 311 -12.25 10.84 26.12
N GLY A 312 -11.42 11.71 25.54
CA GLY A 312 -10.03 11.94 25.90
C GLY A 312 -9.09 11.81 24.70
N THR A 313 -7.79 11.84 24.98
CA THR A 313 -6.75 11.65 23.95
C THR A 313 -6.23 10.21 24.00
N SER A 314 -6.32 9.50 22.89
CA SER A 314 -5.95 8.10 22.74
C SER A 314 -4.76 7.96 21.78
N PRO A 315 -3.62 7.41 22.22
CA PRO A 315 -2.57 6.98 21.32
C PRO A 315 -3.07 5.88 20.35
N VAL A 316 -2.70 6.02 19.09
CA VAL A 316 -3.03 5.08 18.02
C VAL A 316 -1.74 4.55 17.43
N THR A 317 -1.56 3.24 17.39
CA THR A 317 -0.43 2.59 16.74
C THR A 317 -0.94 1.77 15.57
N ALA A 318 -0.43 2.04 14.37
CA ALA A 318 -0.67 1.22 13.19
C ALA A 318 0.56 0.36 12.92
N THR A 319 0.39 -0.96 12.90
CA THR A 319 1.46 -1.93 12.66
C THR A 319 1.18 -2.69 11.38
N TYR A 320 2.06 -2.53 10.40
CA TYR A 320 2.10 -3.34 9.20
C TYR A 320 2.89 -4.63 9.48
N SER A 321 2.33 -5.77 9.17
CA SER A 321 2.92 -7.10 9.44
C SER A 321 4.07 -7.47 8.50
N GLY A 322 4.24 -6.74 7.38
CA GLY A 322 5.08 -7.16 6.27
C GLY A 322 4.33 -8.09 5.31
N ASP A 323 4.95 -8.35 4.17
CA ASP A 323 4.54 -9.35 3.20
C ASP A 323 5.76 -10.12 2.66
N THR A 324 5.62 -10.87 1.56
CA THR A 324 6.72 -11.63 0.97
C THR A 324 7.91 -10.75 0.57
N ASN A 325 7.65 -9.51 0.13
CA ASN A 325 8.64 -8.61 -0.47
C ASN A 325 9.05 -7.45 0.43
N PHE A 326 8.28 -7.19 1.49
CA PHE A 326 8.47 -6.05 2.37
C PHE A 326 8.48 -6.42 3.84
N LEU A 327 9.39 -5.82 4.58
CA LEU A 327 9.47 -5.90 6.04
C LEU A 327 8.31 -5.14 6.69
N GLY A 328 7.90 -5.58 7.89
CA GLY A 328 6.95 -4.87 8.72
C GLY A 328 7.48 -3.53 9.23
N SER A 329 6.56 -2.63 9.52
CA SER A 329 6.85 -1.31 10.11
C SER A 329 5.68 -0.81 10.95
N SER A 330 5.89 0.21 11.76
CA SER A 330 4.83 0.81 12.56
C SER A 330 4.88 2.33 12.53
N GLY A 331 3.69 2.94 12.67
CA GLY A 331 3.50 4.38 12.81
C GLY A 331 2.60 4.70 14.00
N MET A 332 2.68 5.92 14.49
CA MET A 332 1.91 6.39 15.63
C MET A 332 1.19 7.70 15.30
N ASP A 333 0.00 7.86 15.92
CA ASP A 333 -0.83 9.06 15.90
C ASP A 333 -1.48 9.25 17.27
N THR A 334 -2.12 10.36 17.50
CA THR A 334 -2.96 10.60 18.67
C THR A 334 -4.31 11.09 18.22
N HIS A 335 -5.38 10.43 18.65
CA HIS A 335 -6.75 10.84 18.36
C HIS A 335 -7.42 11.42 19.59
N THR A 336 -8.09 12.56 19.43
CA THR A 336 -8.81 13.24 20.51
C THR A 336 -10.32 13.13 20.31
N VAL A 337 -11.02 12.64 21.33
CA VAL A 337 -12.49 12.59 21.38
C VAL A 337 -12.98 13.56 22.43
N THR A 338 -13.87 14.46 22.05
CA THR A 338 -14.55 15.39 22.94
C THR A 338 -15.94 14.86 23.34
N GLN A 339 -16.51 15.38 24.43
CA GLN A 339 -17.89 15.08 24.78
C GLN A 339 -18.83 15.51 23.65
N ALA A 340 -19.86 14.69 23.39
CA ALA A 340 -20.90 15.02 22.43
C ALA A 340 -21.92 15.97 23.06
N ALA A 341 -22.41 16.94 22.30
CA ALA A 341 -23.48 17.82 22.72
C ALA A 341 -24.81 17.04 22.87
N THR A 342 -25.69 17.55 23.73
CA THR A 342 -27.05 17.00 23.92
C THR A 342 -28.13 18.05 23.73
N THR A 343 -29.36 17.60 23.51
CA THR A 343 -30.59 18.41 23.62
C THR A 343 -31.47 17.82 24.69
N THR A 344 -32.16 18.69 25.45
CA THR A 344 -33.17 18.27 26.42
C THR A 344 -34.53 18.81 25.96
N THR A 345 -35.51 17.94 25.74
CA THR A 345 -36.88 18.30 25.45
C THR A 345 -37.76 17.94 26.64
N VAL A 346 -38.57 18.89 27.10
CA VAL A 346 -39.44 18.73 28.26
C VAL A 346 -40.90 18.66 27.80
N THR A 347 -41.65 17.77 28.40
CA THR A 347 -43.11 17.65 28.19
C THR A 347 -43.79 17.33 29.50
N SER A 348 -45.01 17.78 29.66
CA SER A 348 -45.89 17.48 30.81
C SER A 348 -47.18 16.80 30.34
N ALA A 349 -47.67 15.87 31.14
CA ALA A 349 -48.92 15.18 30.82
C ALA A 349 -49.68 14.74 32.08
N PRO A 350 -51.00 14.92 32.13
CA PRO A 350 -51.86 15.64 31.15
C PRO A 350 -51.49 17.13 31.11
N ASP A 351 -51.70 17.80 29.97
CA ASP A 351 -51.61 19.25 29.83
C ASP A 351 -52.73 19.77 28.92
N PRO A 352 -53.67 20.61 29.44
CA PRO A 352 -53.73 21.04 30.83
C PRO A 352 -54.14 19.91 31.78
N SER A 353 -53.66 19.99 33.03
CA SER A 353 -54.18 19.21 34.14
C SER A 353 -55.24 20.01 34.94
N VAL A 354 -55.91 19.38 35.88
CA VAL A 354 -56.74 20.07 36.87
C VAL A 354 -56.04 20.06 38.24
N PHE A 355 -56.31 21.01 39.11
CA PHE A 355 -55.72 21.07 40.43
C PHE A 355 -55.87 19.76 41.20
N GLY A 356 -54.74 19.28 41.78
CA GLY A 356 -54.71 18.00 42.53
C GLY A 356 -54.56 16.76 41.65
N GLU A 357 -54.65 16.87 40.34
CA GLU A 357 -54.34 15.77 39.40
C GLU A 357 -52.83 15.52 39.34
N THR A 358 -52.42 14.24 39.25
CA THR A 358 -51.04 13.87 39.11
C THR A 358 -50.51 14.18 37.72
N VAL A 359 -49.53 15.07 37.63
CA VAL A 359 -48.83 15.44 36.38
C VAL A 359 -47.50 14.70 36.33
N THR A 360 -47.22 14.04 35.22
CA THR A 360 -45.92 13.48 34.89
C THR A 360 -45.14 14.43 34.01
N ILE A 361 -43.98 14.88 34.45
CA ILE A 361 -43.06 15.73 33.70
C ILE A 361 -41.91 14.87 33.20
N THR A 362 -41.69 14.88 31.90
CA THR A 362 -40.70 14.05 31.21
C THR A 362 -39.66 14.93 30.53
N ALA A 363 -38.41 14.67 30.79
CA ALA A 363 -37.28 15.23 30.04
C ALA A 363 -36.65 14.13 29.16
N ALA A 364 -36.71 14.32 27.85
CA ALA A 364 -36.02 13.48 26.88
C ALA A 364 -34.68 14.14 26.52
N VAL A 365 -33.58 13.47 26.84
CA VAL A 365 -32.21 13.91 26.56
C VAL A 365 -31.64 13.07 25.43
N ALA A 366 -31.23 13.72 24.34
CA ALA A 366 -30.72 13.04 23.17
C ALA A 366 -29.38 13.65 22.70
N PRO A 367 -28.43 12.84 22.21
CA PRO A 367 -27.21 13.36 21.64
C PRO A 367 -27.50 14.11 20.31
N VAL A 368 -26.70 15.16 20.09
CA VAL A 368 -26.72 15.91 18.82
C VAL A 368 -25.77 15.23 17.84
N SER A 369 -26.25 14.92 16.65
CA SER A 369 -25.43 14.38 15.56
C SER A 369 -24.22 15.30 15.27
N PRO A 370 -23.00 14.73 14.99
CA PRO A 370 -22.66 13.33 14.74
C PRO A 370 -22.47 12.48 16.01
N GLY A 371 -22.60 13.08 17.21
CA GLY A 371 -22.52 12.35 18.47
C GLY A 371 -23.60 11.29 18.59
N SER A 372 -23.30 10.18 19.23
CA SER A 372 -24.23 9.06 19.44
C SER A 372 -23.91 8.29 20.70
N GLY A 373 -24.87 7.48 21.16
CA GLY A 373 -24.71 6.63 22.32
C GLY A 373 -25.83 6.80 23.34
N THR A 374 -25.71 6.13 24.47
CA THR A 374 -26.69 6.15 25.55
C THR A 374 -26.33 7.22 26.57
N VAL A 375 -27.21 8.20 26.73
CA VAL A 375 -27.09 9.27 27.72
C VAL A 375 -27.40 8.72 29.10
N THR A 376 -26.57 9.08 30.09
CA THR A 376 -26.71 8.73 31.50
C THR A 376 -26.66 9.99 32.37
N GLY A 377 -26.58 9.86 33.70
CA GLY A 377 -26.50 11.02 34.62
C GLY A 377 -27.86 11.41 35.15
N THR A 378 -28.09 12.73 35.37
CA THR A 378 -29.28 13.24 36.06
C THR A 378 -29.85 14.48 35.40
N VAL A 379 -31.17 14.63 35.50
CA VAL A 379 -31.89 15.87 35.17
C VAL A 379 -32.46 16.47 36.45
N THR A 380 -32.18 17.76 36.65
CA THR A 380 -32.79 18.56 37.69
C THR A 380 -33.95 19.35 37.09
N PHE A 381 -35.17 19.09 37.57
CA PHE A 381 -36.37 19.80 37.21
C PHE A 381 -36.62 20.92 38.21
N THR A 382 -36.94 22.09 37.74
CA THR A 382 -37.43 23.22 38.56
C THR A 382 -38.73 23.71 38.00
N ILE A 383 -39.79 23.69 38.81
CA ILE A 383 -41.13 24.16 38.46
C ILE A 383 -41.36 25.41 39.28
N ASP A 384 -41.69 26.50 38.58
CA ASP A 384 -42.00 27.79 39.24
C ASP A 384 -43.43 27.84 39.81
N GLY A 385 -43.75 28.92 40.54
CA GLY A 385 -45.06 29.18 41.09
C GLY A 385 -45.37 28.39 42.38
N ALA A 386 -46.57 28.59 42.88
CA ALA A 386 -47.03 27.92 44.11
C ALA A 386 -47.27 26.44 43.87
N GLY A 387 -46.86 25.60 44.84
CA GLY A 387 -46.89 24.16 44.69
C GLY A 387 -45.73 23.57 43.85
N GLY A 388 -44.94 24.43 43.19
CA GLY A 388 -43.72 24.06 42.44
C GLY A 388 -42.57 23.70 43.35
N GLY A 389 -41.35 23.54 42.76
CA GLY A 389 -40.15 23.20 43.48
C GLY A 389 -39.07 22.56 42.59
N THR A 390 -38.05 22.02 43.21
CA THR A 390 -36.93 21.34 42.51
C THR A 390 -36.89 19.85 42.84
N GLN A 391 -36.82 19.02 41.82
CA GLN A 391 -36.68 17.56 41.92
C GLN A 391 -35.58 17.08 40.97
N THR A 392 -34.93 15.98 41.31
CA THR A 392 -33.87 15.39 40.46
C THR A 392 -34.25 13.93 40.15
N ALA A 393 -34.09 13.56 38.90
CA ALA A 393 -34.30 12.19 38.43
C ALA A 393 -33.09 11.71 37.59
N THR A 394 -32.83 10.40 37.67
CA THR A 394 -31.79 9.75 36.87
C THR A 394 -32.28 9.53 35.43
N VAL A 395 -31.37 9.73 34.48
CA VAL A 395 -31.63 9.45 33.06
C VAL A 395 -31.51 7.94 32.82
N SER A 396 -32.56 7.34 32.30
CA SER A 396 -32.59 5.93 31.90
C SER A 396 -33.16 5.83 30.48
N GLY A 397 -32.38 5.22 29.55
CA GLY A 397 -32.78 5.16 28.14
C GLY A 397 -32.98 6.53 27.50
N GLY A 398 -32.26 7.55 27.95
CA GLY A 398 -32.39 8.92 27.45
C GLY A 398 -33.55 9.71 28.07
N VAL A 399 -34.26 9.19 29.07
CA VAL A 399 -35.44 9.82 29.65
C VAL A 399 -35.30 9.94 31.17
N ALA A 400 -35.68 11.06 31.71
CA ALA A 400 -35.85 11.29 33.15
C ALA A 400 -37.31 11.77 33.41
N THR A 401 -37.97 11.28 34.46
CA THR A 401 -39.35 11.62 34.83
C THR A 401 -39.48 11.96 36.29
N ILE A 402 -40.32 12.92 36.58
CA ILE A 402 -40.83 13.25 37.90
C ILE A 402 -42.36 13.30 37.88
N THR A 403 -42.98 13.24 39.03
CA THR A 403 -44.43 13.44 39.19
C THR A 403 -44.72 14.45 40.26
N THR A 404 -45.79 15.24 40.09
CA THR A 404 -46.28 16.20 41.06
C THR A 404 -47.81 16.28 40.95
N SER A 405 -48.48 16.59 42.09
CA SER A 405 -49.92 16.86 42.14
C SER A 405 -50.22 18.11 43.01
N THR A 406 -49.18 18.90 43.29
CA THR A 406 -49.28 20.02 44.25
C THR A 406 -49.35 21.40 43.56
N LEU A 407 -49.28 21.44 42.21
CA LEU A 407 -49.29 22.68 41.46
C LEU A 407 -50.63 23.38 41.60
N GLU A 408 -50.65 24.67 41.92
CA GLU A 408 -51.86 25.47 41.97
C GLU A 408 -52.40 25.81 40.56
N ALA A 409 -53.67 26.18 40.49
CA ALA A 409 -54.25 26.55 39.20
C ALA A 409 -53.56 27.80 38.62
N GLY A 410 -53.12 27.67 37.33
CA GLY A 410 -52.36 28.69 36.61
C GLY A 410 -51.31 28.08 35.70
N PRO A 411 -50.59 28.88 34.95
CA PRO A 411 -49.42 28.46 34.18
C PRO A 411 -48.20 28.32 35.08
N HIS A 412 -47.40 27.21 34.85
CA HIS A 412 -46.15 26.93 35.52
C HIS A 412 -45.04 26.74 34.49
N ASN A 413 -43.90 27.48 34.59
CA ASN A 413 -42.73 27.20 33.79
C ASN A 413 -41.98 26.02 34.39
N VAL A 414 -41.68 25.05 33.56
CA VAL A 414 -40.87 23.89 33.88
C VAL A 414 -39.52 24.00 33.23
N PHE A 415 -38.46 24.01 34.02
CA PHE A 415 -37.07 24.00 33.59
C PHE A 415 -36.48 22.63 33.88
N ALA A 416 -35.81 22.02 32.90
CA ALA A 416 -35.06 20.79 33.08
C ALA A 416 -33.62 21.01 32.67
N ILE A 417 -32.69 20.73 33.59
CA ILE A 417 -31.26 20.86 33.39
C ILE A 417 -30.62 19.48 33.48
N TYR A 418 -30.14 18.98 32.33
CA TYR A 418 -29.31 17.80 32.28
C TYR A 418 -27.87 18.18 32.66
N SER A 419 -27.29 17.48 33.62
CA SER A 419 -25.94 17.80 34.14
C SER A 419 -24.80 17.41 33.23
N GLY A 420 -25.05 16.60 32.19
CA GLY A 420 -24.04 15.89 31.43
C GLY A 420 -23.55 14.61 32.16
N ASP A 421 -22.72 13.88 31.48
CA ASP A 421 -21.98 12.73 32.02
C ASP A 421 -20.53 12.67 31.48
N ALA A 422 -19.84 11.53 31.57
CA ALA A 422 -18.45 11.40 31.08
C ALA A 422 -18.33 11.60 29.58
N ASN A 423 -19.38 11.30 28.80
CA ASN A 423 -19.38 11.26 27.35
C ASN A 423 -20.18 12.39 26.70
N PHE A 424 -21.07 13.03 27.46
CA PHE A 424 -22.05 14.00 26.97
C PHE A 424 -22.00 15.30 27.77
N THR A 425 -22.09 16.43 27.07
CA THR A 425 -22.22 17.73 27.72
C THR A 425 -23.64 17.95 28.24
N GLY A 426 -23.80 18.82 29.24
CA GLY A 426 -25.10 19.23 29.75
C GLY A 426 -25.92 20.01 28.74
N SER A 427 -27.26 19.98 28.93
CA SER A 427 -28.21 20.75 28.14
C SER A 427 -29.42 21.15 28.96
N THR A 428 -30.23 22.09 28.46
CA THR A 428 -31.43 22.59 29.13
C THR A 428 -32.64 22.48 28.22
N GLY A 429 -33.79 22.20 28.83
CA GLY A 429 -35.08 22.24 28.15
C GLY A 429 -36.12 22.96 29.00
N THR A 430 -37.17 23.45 28.39
CA THR A 430 -38.27 24.15 29.05
C THR A 430 -39.62 23.71 28.51
N ASP A 431 -40.65 23.77 29.36
CA ASP A 431 -42.03 23.52 29.04
C ASP A 431 -42.89 24.52 29.83
N ILE A 432 -44.14 24.72 29.41
CA ILE A 432 -45.13 25.48 30.17
C ILE A 432 -46.29 24.53 30.43
N HIS A 433 -46.49 24.19 31.69
CA HIS A 433 -47.62 23.36 32.12
C HIS A 433 -48.74 24.22 32.62
N THR A 434 -49.97 23.98 32.20
CA THR A 434 -51.18 24.71 32.63
C THR A 434 -52.02 23.85 33.55
N VAL A 435 -52.28 24.35 34.75
CA VAL A 435 -53.21 23.74 35.70
C VAL A 435 -54.50 24.50 35.69
N SER A 436 -55.60 23.85 35.34
CA SER A 436 -56.97 24.38 35.43
C SER A 436 -57.55 24.20 36.81
N GLN A 437 -58.48 25.05 37.23
CA GLN A 437 -59.23 24.84 38.45
C GLN A 437 -59.96 23.49 38.38
N SER A 438 -59.99 22.76 39.49
CA SER A 438 -60.77 21.53 39.64
C SER A 438 -62.25 21.86 39.79
N ALA A 439 -63.09 21.10 39.08
CA ALA A 439 -64.52 21.19 39.32
C ALA A 439 -64.90 20.69 40.74
N THR A 440 -65.97 21.24 41.28
CA THR A 440 -66.52 20.79 42.57
C THR A 440 -67.97 20.35 42.46
N THR A 441 -68.44 19.59 43.42
CA THR A 441 -69.86 19.32 43.68
C THR A 441 -70.16 19.86 45.05
N THR A 442 -71.35 20.50 45.18
CA THR A 442 -71.90 20.92 46.47
C THR A 442 -73.09 20.05 46.76
N THR A 443 -73.22 19.51 47.97
CA THR A 443 -74.43 18.84 48.49
C THR A 443 -74.90 19.59 49.73
N VAL A 444 -76.15 20.05 49.74
CA VAL A 444 -76.67 20.82 50.86
C VAL A 444 -77.72 19.97 51.63
N THR A 445 -77.72 20.10 52.96
CA THR A 445 -78.71 19.50 53.83
C THR A 445 -79.10 20.49 54.93
N SER A 446 -80.35 20.42 55.42
CA SER A 446 -80.86 21.20 56.54
C SER A 446 -81.27 20.33 57.69
N PHE A 447 -81.05 20.81 58.95
CA PHE A 447 -81.45 20.04 60.13
C PHE A 447 -81.79 20.95 61.31
N PRO A 448 -82.88 20.63 62.08
CA PRO A 448 -83.84 19.54 61.89
C PRO A 448 -84.78 19.81 60.69
N ASP A 449 -85.18 18.77 59.96
CA ASP A 449 -86.21 18.83 58.96
C ASP A 449 -87.27 17.69 59.17
N PRO A 450 -88.55 18.02 59.44
CA PRO A 450 -89.09 19.37 59.60
C PRO A 450 -88.63 20.03 60.92
N SER A 451 -88.66 21.40 60.98
CA SER A 451 -88.50 22.22 62.18
C SER A 451 -89.83 22.91 62.57
N ASN A 452 -89.94 23.42 63.83
CA ASN A 452 -91.07 24.30 64.19
C ASN A 452 -90.75 25.77 63.86
N ALA A 453 -91.77 26.57 63.66
CA ALA A 453 -91.64 28.02 63.42
C ALA A 453 -90.85 28.68 64.59
N GLY A 454 -89.80 29.35 64.33
CA GLY A 454 -88.87 29.98 65.26
C GLY A 454 -87.69 29.10 65.76
N ASP A 455 -87.69 27.85 65.39
CA ASP A 455 -86.55 26.98 65.72
C ASP A 455 -85.33 27.35 64.84
N THR A 456 -84.13 27.22 65.43
CA THR A 456 -82.86 27.41 64.67
C THR A 456 -82.62 26.19 63.80
N VAL A 457 -82.55 26.36 62.49
CA VAL A 457 -82.17 25.35 61.52
C VAL A 457 -80.68 25.54 61.14
N ALA A 458 -79.90 24.45 61.20
CA ALA A 458 -78.60 24.41 60.69
C ALA A 458 -78.60 23.98 59.22
N PHE A 459 -77.86 24.71 58.38
CA PHE A 459 -77.61 24.42 56.97
C PHE A 459 -76.16 23.97 56.81
N LEU A 460 -75.95 22.76 56.23
CA LEU A 460 -74.63 22.20 56.00
C LEU A 460 -74.42 21.97 54.48
N ALA A 461 -73.35 22.47 53.94
CA ALA A 461 -72.97 22.23 52.56
C ALA A 461 -71.60 21.46 52.55
N PHE A 462 -71.64 20.35 51.83
CA PHE A 462 -70.44 19.53 51.58
C PHE A 462 -69.91 19.86 50.17
N VAL A 463 -68.69 20.42 50.09
CA VAL A 463 -68.05 20.79 48.85
C VAL A 463 -66.93 19.80 48.59
N GLN A 464 -67.01 19.04 47.52
CA GLN A 464 -66.04 18.00 47.19
C GLN A 464 -65.48 18.19 45.77
N PRO A 465 -64.17 17.97 45.53
CA PRO A 465 -63.60 17.98 44.21
C PRO A 465 -64.11 16.84 43.34
N VAL A 466 -64.24 17.09 42.05
CA VAL A 466 -64.57 16.07 41.05
C VAL A 466 -63.28 15.49 40.49
N ALA A 467 -63.18 14.15 40.54
CA ALA A 467 -62.03 13.46 39.93
C ALA A 467 -61.85 13.82 38.46
N PRO A 468 -60.59 13.97 37.94
CA PRO A 468 -59.32 13.62 38.57
C PRO A 468 -58.78 14.64 39.58
N GLY A 469 -59.46 15.80 39.74
CA GLY A 469 -59.09 16.78 40.75
C GLY A 469 -59.15 16.26 42.17
N SER A 470 -58.34 16.81 43.04
CA SER A 470 -58.24 16.44 44.45
C SER A 470 -57.79 17.62 45.32
N GLY A 471 -57.82 17.43 46.63
CA GLY A 471 -57.45 18.46 47.61
C GLY A 471 -58.66 19.04 48.31
N ASP A 472 -58.46 20.03 49.16
CA ASP A 472 -59.48 20.56 50.07
C ASP A 472 -59.95 21.94 49.57
N PRO A 473 -61.22 22.06 49.10
CA PRO A 473 -61.80 23.34 48.72
C PRO A 473 -61.83 24.30 49.90
N THR A 474 -61.54 25.56 49.64
CA THR A 474 -61.55 26.66 50.64
C THR A 474 -62.54 27.74 50.23
N GLY A 475 -62.61 28.81 50.97
CA GLY A 475 -63.52 29.92 50.68
C GLY A 475 -64.84 29.85 51.36
N THR A 476 -65.96 30.22 50.73
CA THR A 476 -67.28 30.38 51.36
C THR A 476 -68.43 29.80 50.54
N VAL A 477 -69.40 29.30 51.25
CA VAL A 477 -70.75 28.90 50.68
C VAL A 477 -71.76 29.95 51.14
N THR A 478 -72.47 30.46 50.18
CA THR A 478 -73.66 31.35 50.41
C THR A 478 -74.93 30.48 50.41
N PHE A 479 -75.62 30.45 51.56
CA PHE A 479 -76.91 29.82 51.68
C PHE A 479 -78.04 30.85 51.47
N THR A 480 -78.90 30.64 50.55
CA THR A 480 -80.11 31.41 50.33
C THR A 480 -81.31 30.56 50.65
N VAL A 481 -82.02 30.94 51.71
CA VAL A 481 -83.17 30.22 52.29
C VAL A 481 -84.44 31.04 52.00
N THR A 482 -85.38 30.55 51.19
CA THR A 482 -86.50 31.37 50.79
C THR A 482 -87.79 30.50 50.66
N ASP A 483 -88.94 31.04 51.13
CA ASP A 483 -90.32 30.52 50.88
C ASP A 483 -91.00 31.25 49.73
N GLY A 484 -90.32 32.09 48.98
CA GLY A 484 -90.82 32.91 47.90
C GLY A 484 -91.33 34.28 48.36
N VAL A 485 -91.45 34.50 49.67
CA VAL A 485 -91.85 35.75 50.31
C VAL A 485 -90.72 36.33 51.16
N THR A 486 -90.14 35.50 52.01
CA THR A 486 -89.02 35.85 52.87
C THR A 486 -87.81 35.19 52.38
N THR A 487 -86.70 35.93 52.37
CA THR A 487 -85.37 35.40 52.01
C THR A 487 -84.34 35.69 53.11
N VAL A 488 -83.65 34.64 53.53
CA VAL A 488 -82.50 34.76 54.46
C VAL A 488 -81.24 34.36 53.68
N THR A 489 -80.21 35.21 53.75
CA THR A 489 -78.90 34.90 53.17
C THR A 489 -77.88 34.77 54.28
N LEU A 490 -77.17 33.63 54.28
CA LEU A 490 -76.15 33.31 55.26
C LEU A 490 -74.89 32.94 54.55
N THR A 491 -73.76 33.05 55.22
CA THR A 491 -72.46 32.63 54.70
C THR A 491 -71.78 31.69 55.67
N GLY A 492 -71.32 30.55 55.20
CA GLY A 492 -70.48 29.61 55.92
C GLY A 492 -69.10 29.55 55.27
N THR A 493 -68.03 29.43 56.07
CA THR A 493 -66.66 29.19 55.61
C THR A 493 -66.47 27.69 55.43
N VAL A 494 -65.91 27.29 54.32
CA VAL A 494 -65.55 25.87 54.06
C VAL A 494 -64.36 25.54 54.95
N ASP A 495 -64.47 24.52 55.78
CA ASP A 495 -63.41 24.00 56.63
C ASP A 495 -62.50 22.98 55.92
N GLY A 496 -61.52 22.41 56.62
CA GLY A 496 -60.58 21.42 56.04
C GLY A 496 -61.18 20.08 55.68
N ASP A 497 -62.45 19.84 56.03
CA ASP A 497 -63.20 18.63 55.67
C ASP A 497 -64.18 18.93 54.47
N GLY A 498 -64.12 20.10 53.93
CA GLY A 498 -64.97 20.55 52.83
C GLY A 498 -66.38 20.93 53.29
N VAL A 499 -66.63 21.24 54.54
CA VAL A 499 -67.93 21.52 55.09
C VAL A 499 -68.09 23.02 55.40
N ALA A 500 -69.13 23.60 54.92
CA ALA A 500 -69.56 24.93 55.31
C ALA A 500 -70.91 24.83 56.11
N ALA A 501 -70.93 25.54 57.22
CA ALA A 501 -72.09 25.55 58.11
C ALA A 501 -72.63 26.98 58.33
N ALA A 502 -73.89 27.13 58.38
CA ALA A 502 -74.58 28.35 58.79
C ALA A 502 -75.92 27.99 59.53
N SER A 503 -76.47 28.88 60.31
CA SER A 503 -77.74 28.58 60.98
C SER A 503 -78.59 29.88 61.09
N SER A 504 -79.85 29.71 61.07
CA SER A 504 -80.84 30.80 61.25
C SER A 504 -82.17 30.29 61.78
N PRO A 505 -82.86 31.02 62.68
CA PRO A 505 -84.21 30.74 62.98
C PRO A 505 -85.16 31.05 61.78
N LEU A 506 -86.09 30.11 61.44
CA LEU A 506 -87.12 30.30 60.45
C LEU A 506 -88.44 30.56 61.11
N ALA A 507 -88.95 31.82 61.00
CA ALA A 507 -90.02 32.29 61.81
C ALA A 507 -91.43 31.92 61.27
N THR A 508 -91.56 31.61 60.01
CA THR A 508 -92.82 31.34 59.32
C THR A 508 -92.96 29.89 58.94
N ALA A 509 -94.20 29.29 59.17
CA ALA A 509 -94.43 27.94 58.66
C ALA A 509 -94.54 27.98 57.14
N GLY A 510 -93.93 26.98 56.46
CA GLY A 510 -93.86 26.90 55.02
C GLY A 510 -92.84 25.92 54.53
N VAL A 511 -92.72 25.74 53.23
CA VAL A 511 -91.60 25.00 52.60
C VAL A 511 -90.64 26.04 52.03
N TYR A 512 -89.43 25.96 52.53
CA TYR A 512 -88.29 26.81 52.09
C TYR A 512 -87.40 26.03 51.11
N THR A 513 -87.02 26.69 50.02
CA THR A 513 -85.89 26.22 49.18
C THR A 513 -84.61 26.74 49.81
N VAL A 514 -83.73 25.85 50.10
CA VAL A 514 -82.32 26.13 50.58
C VAL A 514 -81.39 25.99 49.38
N THR A 515 -80.81 27.04 48.90
CA THR A 515 -79.81 27.02 47.83
C THR A 515 -78.43 27.30 48.47
N ALA A 516 -77.50 26.38 48.34
CA ALA A 516 -76.09 26.56 48.73
C ALA A 516 -75.26 26.79 47.45
N VAL A 517 -74.54 27.89 47.42
CA VAL A 517 -73.66 28.27 46.32
C VAL A 517 -72.26 28.41 46.86
N TYR A 518 -71.38 27.52 46.43
CA TYR A 518 -69.95 27.65 46.65
C TYR A 518 -69.37 28.56 45.59
N GLY A 519 -68.65 29.62 45.97
CA GLY A 519 -68.13 30.62 45.08
C GLY A 519 -66.87 30.23 44.30
N GLY A 520 -66.27 29.10 44.66
CA GLY A 520 -64.93 28.69 44.22
C GLY A 520 -63.82 29.38 45.03
N ASP A 521 -62.57 29.00 44.71
CA ASP A 521 -61.35 29.60 45.22
C ASP A 521 -60.30 29.65 44.11
N THR A 522 -59.00 29.81 44.46
CA THR A 522 -57.90 29.83 43.48
C THR A 522 -57.80 28.56 42.68
N ASN A 523 -58.09 27.40 43.31
CA ASN A 523 -57.86 26.08 42.78
C ASN A 523 -59.13 25.32 42.38
N PHE A 524 -60.29 25.80 42.80
CA PHE A 524 -61.56 25.11 42.62
C PHE A 524 -62.59 26.02 42.00
N THR A 525 -63.37 25.49 41.06
CA THR A 525 -64.50 26.20 40.47
C THR A 525 -65.71 26.12 41.43
N GLY A 526 -66.60 27.13 41.29
CA GLY A 526 -67.84 27.17 42.05
C GLY A 526 -68.81 26.04 41.66
N SER A 527 -69.73 25.65 42.59
CA SER A 527 -70.81 24.69 42.39
C SER A 527 -71.96 25.03 43.29
N SER A 528 -73.15 24.47 43.02
CA SER A 528 -74.34 24.76 43.82
C SER A 528 -75.27 23.53 43.89
N ASP A 529 -76.06 23.51 44.96
CA ASP A 529 -77.12 22.49 45.17
C ASP A 529 -78.31 23.11 45.89
N THR A 530 -79.39 22.41 45.85
CA THR A 530 -80.64 22.85 46.51
C THR A 530 -81.26 21.75 47.36
N ASP A 531 -81.74 22.12 48.51
CA ASP A 531 -82.49 21.28 49.44
C ASP A 531 -83.82 21.92 49.80
N THR A 532 -84.72 21.18 50.38
CA THR A 532 -86.01 21.68 50.86
C THR A 532 -86.16 21.55 52.37
N GLN A 533 -86.38 22.65 53.04
CA GLN A 533 -86.64 22.70 54.49
C GLN A 533 -88.11 22.93 54.78
N THR A 534 -88.72 22.04 55.49
CA THR A 534 -90.14 22.16 55.93
C THR A 534 -90.20 22.78 57.30
N VAL A 535 -90.92 23.86 57.47
CA VAL A 535 -91.16 24.51 58.75
C VAL A 535 -92.65 24.29 59.09
N VAL A 536 -92.97 23.66 60.19
CA VAL A 536 -94.34 23.39 60.65
C VAL A 536 -94.78 24.50 61.64
N GLY A 537 -96.10 24.79 61.67
CA GLY A 537 -96.66 25.75 62.62
C GLY A 537 -96.50 25.24 64.07
N ALA A 538 -96.20 26.11 65.04
CA ALA A 538 -96.03 25.80 66.41
C ALA A 538 -97.36 25.41 67.07
#